data_e5c69afe7a0694d5947696e12a9886c2
#
_entry.id   e5c69afe7a0694d5947696e12a9886c2
#
_cell.length_a   1.000
_cell.length_b   1.000
_cell.length_c   1.000
_cell.angle_alpha   90.00
_cell.angle_beta   90.00
_cell.angle_gamma   90.00
#
_symmetry.space_group_name_H-M   'P 1'
#
loop_
_entity.id
_entity.type
_entity.pdbx_description
1 polymer ?
#
loop_
_entity_poly.entity_id
_entity_poly.type
_entity_poly.pdbx_seq_one_letter_code
_entity_poly.pdbx_strand_id
1 'polypeptide(L)'
;MKPRGPFITLEGIDGTGKSTQLHMLVERLRKSGYRVCATREPGGTRIGEQVRRILLRGPADSRKGGATGVKNLAADGRALSPLAELALMYAARAQHLEEVVRPALARGEIVVSDRFNDASVAYQGYGRKLGLKVVRAFDRIICGRTQPDLTLLLDVEPRVALARAARRENRRHSRGSRFEAEGVKFHERVRAGYLAIARQEPQRVRLIRADQPVAEVAREIASTVDRFLGRRRGKKTDGRNP
;
A
#
# COMPACT_ATOMS: atom_id res chain seq x y z
N MET A 1 12.63 15.25 22.79
CA MET A 1 12.08 15.27 21.40
C MET A 1 10.64 14.76 21.42
N LYS A 2 9.70 15.42 20.73
CA LYS A 2 8.35 14.87 20.58
C LYS A 2 8.42 13.53 19.84
N PRO A 3 7.75 12.47 20.33
CA PRO A 3 7.76 11.19 19.66
C PRO A 3 7.08 11.31 18.28
N ARG A 4 7.65 10.63 17.28
CA ARG A 4 7.08 10.63 15.92
C ARG A 4 5.63 10.13 15.90
N GLY A 5 4.86 10.62 14.95
CA GLY A 5 3.51 10.12 14.69
C GLY A 5 3.49 8.63 14.33
N PRO A 6 2.35 7.95 14.46
CA PRO A 6 2.21 6.56 14.04
C PRO A 6 2.10 6.45 12.51
N PHE A 7 2.67 5.38 11.97
CA PHE A 7 2.58 5.03 10.56
C PHE A 7 1.71 3.77 10.37
N ILE A 8 0.57 3.92 9.72
CA ILE A 8 -0.41 2.86 9.46
C ILE A 8 -0.50 2.61 7.97
N THR A 9 -0.47 1.36 7.54
CA THR A 9 -0.66 0.98 6.14
C THR A 9 -1.88 0.07 5.96
N LEU A 10 -2.54 0.20 4.81
CA LEU A 10 -3.57 -0.74 4.35
C LEU A 10 -2.98 -1.56 3.21
N GLU A 11 -3.00 -2.86 3.36
CA GLU A 11 -2.44 -3.81 2.42
C GLU A 11 -3.47 -4.84 1.95
N GLY A 12 -3.14 -5.57 0.90
CA GLY A 12 -4.00 -6.59 0.28
C GLY A 12 -3.98 -6.50 -1.24
N ILE A 13 -4.48 -7.50 -1.94
CA ILE A 13 -4.56 -7.53 -3.41
C ILE A 13 -5.56 -6.48 -3.94
N ASP A 14 -5.57 -6.25 -5.25
CA ASP A 14 -6.53 -5.31 -5.86
C ASP A 14 -7.97 -5.85 -5.72
N GLY A 15 -8.93 -4.94 -5.54
CA GLY A 15 -10.34 -5.32 -5.30
C GLY A 15 -10.72 -5.62 -3.84
N THR A 16 -9.78 -5.61 -2.86
CA THR A 16 -10.10 -5.86 -1.45
C THR A 16 -10.79 -4.69 -0.74
N GLY A 17 -10.92 -3.52 -1.38
CA GLY A 17 -11.62 -2.36 -0.79
C GLY A 17 -10.72 -1.40 -0.02
N LYS A 18 -9.38 -1.51 -0.11
CA LYS A 18 -8.41 -0.65 0.61
C LYS A 18 -8.74 0.84 0.55
N SER A 19 -8.92 1.38 -0.65
CA SER A 19 -9.12 2.83 -0.83
C SER A 19 -10.41 3.33 -0.16
N THR A 20 -11.48 2.53 -0.17
CA THR A 20 -12.73 2.83 0.54
C THR A 20 -12.50 2.85 2.04
N GLN A 21 -11.84 1.82 2.56
CA GLN A 21 -11.56 1.69 3.99
C GLN A 21 -10.57 2.74 4.48
N LEU A 22 -9.57 3.09 3.68
CA LEU A 22 -8.66 4.19 3.97
C LEU A 22 -9.40 5.51 4.13
N HIS A 23 -10.30 5.82 3.20
CA HIS A 23 -11.09 7.05 3.25
C HIS A 23 -11.93 7.11 4.53
N MET A 24 -12.66 6.04 4.86
CA MET A 24 -13.47 5.95 6.08
C MET A 24 -12.62 6.06 7.36
N LEU A 25 -11.45 5.41 7.40
CA LEU A 25 -10.53 5.49 8.53
C LEU A 25 -10.01 6.91 8.73
N VAL A 26 -9.57 7.56 7.63
CA VAL A 26 -9.02 8.91 7.66
C VAL A 26 -10.06 9.92 8.14
N GLU A 27 -11.28 9.86 7.62
CA GLU A 27 -12.38 10.72 8.08
C GLU A 27 -12.68 10.54 9.57
N ARG A 28 -12.76 9.28 10.01
CA ARG A 28 -13.00 8.96 11.41
C ARG A 28 -11.90 9.52 12.32
N LEU A 29 -10.63 9.32 11.97
CA LEU A 29 -9.51 9.83 12.75
C LEU A 29 -9.50 11.35 12.83
N ARG A 30 -9.81 12.04 11.71
CA ARG A 30 -9.93 13.50 11.67
C ARG A 30 -11.08 14.00 12.54
N LYS A 31 -12.25 13.36 12.49
CA LYS A 31 -13.39 13.66 13.39
C LYS A 31 -13.06 13.44 14.85
N SER A 32 -12.14 12.53 15.17
CA SER A 32 -11.62 12.30 16.51
C SER A 32 -10.48 13.27 16.92
N GLY A 33 -10.23 14.33 16.17
CA GLY A 33 -9.25 15.37 16.46
C GLY A 33 -7.79 15.04 16.12
N TYR A 34 -7.52 13.93 15.42
CA TYR A 34 -6.16 13.63 14.98
C TYR A 34 -5.78 14.40 13.72
N ARG A 35 -4.52 14.84 13.65
CA ARG A 35 -3.91 15.30 12.39
C ARG A 35 -3.50 14.06 11.59
N VAL A 36 -3.99 13.95 10.36
CA VAL A 36 -3.81 12.76 9.52
C VAL A 36 -3.28 13.16 8.14
N CYS A 37 -2.11 12.62 7.79
CA CYS A 37 -1.57 12.60 6.45
C CYS A 37 -2.02 11.32 5.75
N ALA A 38 -2.94 11.44 4.79
CA ALA A 38 -3.41 10.33 3.96
C ALA A 38 -2.60 10.30 2.66
N THR A 39 -2.08 9.12 2.29
CA THR A 39 -1.22 8.96 1.12
C THR A 39 -1.35 7.58 0.49
N ARG A 40 -0.57 7.29 -0.57
CA ARG A 40 -0.60 6.01 -1.27
C ARG A 40 0.70 5.69 -1.99
N GLU A 41 0.94 4.42 -2.26
CA GLU A 41 2.04 3.95 -3.10
C GLU A 41 1.58 3.00 -4.24
N PRO A 42 2.30 3.00 -5.38
CA PRO A 42 3.24 4.04 -5.79
C PRO A 42 2.51 5.36 -6.04
N GLY A 43 3.17 6.49 -5.71
CA GLY A 43 2.56 7.83 -5.86
C GLY A 43 2.86 8.75 -4.68
N GLY A 44 1.93 9.67 -4.39
CA GLY A 44 2.02 10.59 -3.25
C GLY A 44 2.94 11.79 -3.44
N THR A 45 3.77 11.82 -4.48
CA THR A 45 4.63 12.94 -4.88
C THR A 45 4.55 13.17 -6.37
N ARG A 46 5.00 14.33 -6.86
CA ARG A 46 5.00 14.64 -8.29
C ARG A 46 5.76 13.57 -9.11
N ILE A 47 6.94 13.19 -8.66
CA ILE A 47 7.76 12.14 -9.29
C ILE A 47 7.09 10.78 -9.11
N GLY A 48 6.62 10.45 -7.92
CA GLY A 48 5.93 9.20 -7.62
C GLY A 48 4.70 8.99 -8.51
N GLU A 49 3.93 10.03 -8.83
CA GLU A 49 2.79 9.93 -9.73
C GLU A 49 3.21 9.69 -11.20
N GLN A 50 4.38 10.18 -11.62
CA GLN A 50 4.93 9.86 -12.95
C GLN A 50 5.36 8.39 -13.00
N VAL A 51 6.08 7.92 -12.00
CA VAL A 51 6.47 6.51 -11.88
C VAL A 51 5.23 5.60 -11.79
N ARG A 52 4.20 6.00 -11.03
CA ARG A 52 2.93 5.28 -10.98
C ARG A 52 2.32 5.07 -12.37
N ARG A 53 2.32 6.12 -13.20
CA ARG A 53 1.81 6.02 -14.59
C ARG A 53 2.57 4.97 -15.40
N ILE A 54 3.89 4.91 -15.27
CA ILE A 54 4.73 3.90 -15.94
C ILE A 54 4.39 2.50 -15.43
N LEU A 55 4.31 2.33 -14.12
CA LEU A 55 4.08 1.04 -13.47
C LEU A 55 2.69 0.45 -13.71
N LEU A 56 1.65 1.30 -13.78
CA LEU A 56 0.26 0.87 -13.88
C LEU A 56 -0.30 0.83 -15.31
N ARG A 57 0.38 1.43 -16.31
CA ARG A 57 -0.05 1.37 -17.70
C ARG A 57 -0.05 -0.08 -18.20
N GLY A 58 -1.20 -0.50 -18.72
CA GLY A 58 -1.35 -1.79 -19.41
C GLY A 58 -0.87 -1.72 -20.86
N PRO A 59 -0.65 -2.89 -21.51
CA PRO A 59 -0.20 -2.97 -22.92
C PRO A 59 -1.10 -2.23 -23.92
N ALA A 60 -2.37 -2.02 -23.59
CA ALA A 60 -3.35 -1.37 -24.47
C ALA A 60 -3.29 0.17 -24.44
N ASP A 61 -2.58 0.80 -23.50
CA ASP A 61 -2.43 2.26 -23.42
C ASP A 61 -1.39 2.81 -24.41
N SER A 62 -0.62 1.94 -25.05
CA SER A 62 0.40 2.30 -26.03
C SER A 62 -0.15 2.84 -27.37
N ARG A 63 -1.46 2.70 -27.64
CA ARG A 63 -2.08 3.08 -28.93
C ARG A 63 -2.65 4.50 -28.98
N LYS A 64 -2.72 5.22 -27.87
CA LYS A 64 -3.17 6.63 -27.86
C LYS A 64 -2.03 7.53 -27.38
N GLY A 65 -1.35 8.17 -28.34
CA GLY A 65 -0.37 9.21 -28.10
C GLY A 65 -1.01 10.37 -27.33
N GLY A 66 -0.96 10.35 -26.02
CA GLY A 66 -1.33 11.48 -25.17
C GLY A 66 -0.14 12.43 -25.00
N ALA A 67 -0.41 13.72 -25.04
CA ALA A 67 0.48 14.87 -25.09
C ALA A 67 1.47 15.06 -23.92
N THR A 68 2.03 14.02 -23.35
CA THR A 68 2.99 14.08 -22.24
C THR A 68 4.33 13.46 -22.64
N GLY A 69 4.99 13.95 -23.72
CA GLY A 69 6.43 13.84 -24.01
C GLY A 69 7.22 12.54 -23.70
N VAL A 70 6.68 11.62 -22.95
CA VAL A 70 7.25 10.29 -22.71
C VAL A 70 6.75 9.35 -23.79
N LYS A 71 7.48 9.31 -24.90
CA LYS A 71 7.28 8.28 -25.94
C LYS A 71 7.33 6.92 -25.26
N ASN A 72 6.32 6.11 -25.53
CA ASN A 72 6.02 4.78 -25.01
C ASN A 72 7.27 3.95 -24.66
N LEU A 73 7.57 3.78 -23.37
CA LEU A 73 8.52 2.76 -22.88
C LEU A 73 8.04 1.31 -23.16
N ALA A 74 6.84 1.13 -23.71
CA ALA A 74 6.28 -0.15 -24.10
C ALA A 74 5.66 -0.12 -25.52
N ALA A 75 6.16 0.76 -26.41
CA ALA A 75 5.70 0.83 -27.79
C ALA A 75 5.98 -0.48 -28.56
N ASP A 76 6.95 -1.26 -28.09
CA ASP A 76 7.34 -2.56 -28.63
C ASP A 76 6.64 -3.76 -27.97
N GLY A 77 5.65 -3.51 -27.09
CA GLY A 77 4.90 -4.56 -26.38
C GLY A 77 5.66 -5.27 -25.26
N ARG A 78 6.90 -4.85 -24.95
CA ARG A 78 7.69 -5.49 -23.89
C ARG A 78 7.23 -5.05 -22.50
N ALA A 79 6.95 -6.02 -21.65
CA ALA A 79 6.64 -5.77 -20.25
C ALA A 79 7.91 -5.34 -19.48
N LEU A 80 7.74 -4.51 -18.43
CA LEU A 80 8.83 -4.24 -17.50
C LEU A 80 9.36 -5.55 -16.93
N SER A 81 10.68 -5.71 -16.90
CA SER A 81 11.28 -6.84 -16.18
C SER A 81 10.93 -6.73 -14.67
N PRO A 82 10.80 -7.87 -13.96
CA PRO A 82 10.49 -7.84 -12.53
C PRO A 82 11.44 -6.98 -11.69
N LEU A 83 12.72 -6.95 -12.03
CA LEU A 83 13.71 -6.13 -11.33
C LEU A 83 13.54 -4.63 -11.63
N ALA A 84 13.25 -4.26 -12.89
CA ALA A 84 12.96 -2.87 -13.25
C ALA A 84 11.66 -2.38 -12.57
N GLU A 85 10.63 -3.25 -12.50
CA GLU A 85 9.40 -2.98 -11.76
C GLU A 85 9.69 -2.68 -10.28
N LEU A 86 10.49 -3.53 -9.63
CA LEU A 86 10.91 -3.34 -8.23
C LEU A 86 11.70 -2.04 -8.04
N ALA A 87 12.67 -1.77 -8.92
CA ALA A 87 13.50 -0.56 -8.83
C ALA A 87 12.65 0.71 -8.94
N LEU A 88 11.70 0.75 -9.88
CA LEU A 88 10.76 1.87 -10.02
C LEU A 88 9.85 2.03 -8.79
N MET A 89 9.35 0.93 -8.21
CA MET A 89 8.58 0.98 -6.97
C MET A 89 9.38 1.64 -5.84
N TYR A 90 10.65 1.25 -5.68
CA TYR A 90 11.49 1.81 -4.63
C TYR A 90 12.00 3.22 -4.93
N ALA A 91 12.21 3.58 -6.20
CA ALA A 91 12.49 4.97 -6.57
C ALA A 91 11.34 5.92 -6.19
N ALA A 92 10.09 5.53 -6.50
CA ALA A 92 8.91 6.29 -6.09
C ALA A 92 8.79 6.36 -4.56
N ARG A 93 9.06 5.26 -3.86
CA ARG A 93 9.02 5.18 -2.38
C ARG A 93 10.09 6.04 -1.72
N ALA A 94 11.31 6.08 -2.25
CA ALA A 94 12.36 6.95 -1.74
C ALA A 94 11.90 8.41 -1.70
N GLN A 95 11.37 8.91 -2.82
CA GLN A 95 10.84 10.26 -2.91
C GLN A 95 9.66 10.50 -1.98
N HIS A 96 8.75 9.51 -1.90
CA HIS A 96 7.57 9.58 -1.02
C HIS A 96 7.96 9.63 0.47
N LEU A 97 8.98 8.87 0.87
CA LEU A 97 9.51 8.93 2.23
C LEU A 97 10.07 10.30 2.57
N GLU A 98 10.85 10.90 1.68
CA GLU A 98 11.50 12.20 1.92
C GLU A 98 10.50 13.36 1.94
N GLU A 99 9.59 13.41 0.97
CA GLU A 99 8.70 14.57 0.80
C GLU A 99 7.43 14.49 1.67
N VAL A 100 6.94 13.29 1.99
CA VAL A 100 5.61 13.11 2.60
C VAL A 100 5.68 12.40 3.94
N VAL A 101 6.18 11.14 3.95
CA VAL A 101 6.01 10.27 5.12
C VAL A 101 6.83 10.75 6.31
N ARG A 102 8.15 10.91 6.13
CA ARG A 102 9.05 11.32 7.22
C ARG A 102 8.71 12.70 7.78
N PRO A 103 8.43 13.73 6.96
CA PRO A 103 8.00 15.03 7.47
C PRO A 103 6.69 14.98 8.25
N ALA A 104 5.68 14.25 7.78
CA ALA A 104 4.41 14.10 8.48
C ALA A 104 4.59 13.40 9.84
N LEU A 105 5.36 12.29 9.86
CA LEU A 105 5.69 11.59 11.10
C LEU A 105 6.43 12.49 12.10
N ALA A 106 7.39 13.30 11.61
CA ALA A 106 8.13 14.25 12.46
C ALA A 106 7.23 15.33 13.07
N ARG A 107 6.20 15.78 12.33
CA ARG A 107 5.17 16.69 12.86
C ARG A 107 4.19 16.03 13.85
N GLY A 108 4.35 14.72 14.12
CA GLY A 108 3.47 13.96 15.01
C GLY A 108 2.11 13.62 14.38
N GLU A 109 1.97 13.69 13.06
CA GLU A 109 0.76 13.32 12.35
C GLU A 109 0.64 11.79 12.25
N ILE A 110 -0.59 11.28 12.22
CA ILE A 110 -0.84 9.89 11.83
C ILE A 110 -0.69 9.81 10.32
N VAL A 111 0.28 9.02 9.82
CA VAL A 111 0.37 8.71 8.40
C VAL A 111 -0.46 7.46 8.12
N VAL A 112 -1.39 7.54 7.16
CA VAL A 112 -2.19 6.41 6.68
C VAL A 112 -1.92 6.25 5.18
N SER A 113 -1.29 5.14 4.78
CA SER A 113 -0.93 4.87 3.38
C SER A 113 -1.69 3.68 2.80
N ASP A 114 -2.24 3.86 1.59
CA ASP A 114 -2.68 2.74 0.73
C ASP A 114 -1.43 2.12 0.11
N ARG A 115 -0.99 1.01 0.66
CA ARG A 115 0.27 0.27 0.41
C ARG A 115 1.54 0.94 0.95
N PHE A 116 2.54 0.09 1.14
CA PHE A 116 3.93 0.44 1.42
C PHE A 116 4.86 -0.73 1.04
N ASN A 117 5.93 -0.98 1.82
CA ASN A 117 6.94 -2.00 1.52
C ASN A 117 6.41 -3.45 1.52
N ASP A 118 5.42 -3.78 2.34
CA ASP A 118 4.79 -5.11 2.35
C ASP A 118 4.20 -5.46 0.98
N ALA A 119 3.70 -4.47 0.23
CA ALA A 119 3.26 -4.67 -1.15
C ALA A 119 4.40 -5.14 -2.06
N SER A 120 5.62 -4.58 -1.93
CA SER A 120 6.75 -5.02 -2.75
C SER A 120 7.20 -6.44 -2.39
N VAL A 121 7.16 -6.80 -1.11
CA VAL A 121 7.42 -8.19 -0.68
C VAL A 121 6.40 -9.14 -1.31
N ALA A 122 5.11 -8.81 -1.25
CA ALA A 122 4.04 -9.65 -1.77
C ALA A 122 4.05 -9.71 -3.32
N TYR A 123 4.11 -8.56 -4.00
CA TYR A 123 3.99 -8.50 -5.46
C TYR A 123 5.28 -8.90 -6.18
N GLN A 124 6.41 -8.28 -5.84
CA GLN A 124 7.67 -8.55 -6.51
C GLN A 124 8.38 -9.78 -5.94
N GLY A 125 8.37 -9.94 -4.61
CA GLY A 125 8.99 -11.08 -3.95
C GLY A 125 8.30 -12.41 -4.27
N TYR A 126 7.01 -12.51 -3.96
CA TYR A 126 6.20 -13.72 -4.19
C TYR A 126 5.55 -13.75 -5.57
N GLY A 127 4.85 -12.70 -5.96
CA GLY A 127 4.11 -12.62 -7.22
C GLY A 127 5.02 -12.79 -8.44
N ARG A 128 6.04 -11.96 -8.57
CA ARG A 128 7.08 -11.99 -9.64
C ARG A 128 8.17 -13.02 -9.40
N LYS A 129 8.22 -13.64 -8.23
CA LYS A 129 9.24 -14.64 -7.85
C LYS A 129 10.68 -14.11 -7.86
N LEU A 130 10.90 -12.81 -7.61
CA LEU A 130 12.25 -12.24 -7.50
C LEU A 130 13.03 -12.76 -6.28
N GLY A 131 12.30 -13.34 -5.30
CA GLY A 131 12.89 -13.76 -4.04
C GLY A 131 13.00 -12.64 -3.01
N LEU A 132 12.86 -13.02 -1.74
CA LEU A 132 12.81 -12.06 -0.63
C LEU A 132 14.14 -11.35 -0.37
N LYS A 133 15.28 -11.99 -0.68
CA LYS A 133 16.61 -11.41 -0.46
C LYS A 133 16.79 -10.09 -1.23
N VAL A 134 16.36 -10.07 -2.50
CA VAL A 134 16.46 -8.88 -3.36
C VAL A 134 15.55 -7.77 -2.82
N VAL A 135 14.27 -8.08 -2.56
CA VAL A 135 13.29 -7.08 -2.07
C VAL A 135 13.73 -6.49 -0.73
N ARG A 136 14.21 -7.33 0.20
CA ARG A 136 14.70 -6.88 1.52
C ARG A 136 15.97 -6.03 1.43
N ALA A 137 16.82 -6.22 0.41
CA ALA A 137 17.97 -5.35 0.17
C ALA A 137 17.53 -3.92 -0.18
N PHE A 138 16.58 -3.78 -1.13
CA PHE A 138 15.99 -2.48 -1.46
C PHE A 138 15.29 -1.85 -0.26
N ASP A 139 14.50 -2.62 0.50
CA ASP A 139 13.80 -2.13 1.69
C ASP A 139 14.78 -1.56 2.73
N ARG A 140 15.84 -2.29 3.01
CA ARG A 140 16.88 -1.87 3.97
C ARG A 140 17.54 -0.55 3.58
N ILE A 141 17.85 -0.39 2.28
CA ILE A 141 18.52 0.80 1.76
C ILE A 141 17.57 2.00 1.76
N ILE A 142 16.35 1.83 1.29
CA ILE A 142 15.40 2.93 1.03
C ILE A 142 14.56 3.26 2.26
N CYS A 143 13.92 2.25 2.85
CA CYS A 143 13.02 2.47 3.99
C CYS A 143 13.78 2.56 5.31
N GLY A 144 14.82 1.74 5.49
CA GLY A 144 15.62 1.71 6.68
C GLY A 144 14.76 1.57 7.95
N ARG A 145 14.87 2.54 8.85
CA ARG A 145 14.08 2.59 10.10
C ARG A 145 12.63 3.07 9.91
N THR A 146 12.26 3.58 8.74
CA THR A 146 10.90 4.06 8.47
C THR A 146 10.03 2.89 8.05
N GLN A 147 9.50 2.17 9.04
CA GLN A 147 8.63 1.02 8.85
C GLN A 147 7.24 1.31 9.43
N PRO A 148 6.16 0.68 8.91
CA PRO A 148 4.83 0.81 9.48
C PRO A 148 4.80 0.31 10.93
N ASP A 149 4.11 1.05 11.79
CA ASP A 149 3.83 0.64 13.17
C ASP A 149 2.64 -0.35 13.23
N LEU A 150 1.73 -0.23 12.25
CA LEU A 150 0.56 -1.10 12.09
C LEU A 150 0.26 -1.28 10.59
N THR A 151 0.12 -2.52 10.16
CA THR A 151 -0.40 -2.88 8.84
C THR A 151 -1.77 -3.54 8.99
N LEU A 152 -2.77 -3.00 8.31
CA LEU A 152 -4.10 -3.58 8.17
C LEU A 152 -4.13 -4.37 6.87
N LEU A 153 -4.02 -5.67 6.94
CA LEU A 153 -4.06 -6.56 5.77
C LEU A 153 -5.50 -6.96 5.49
N LEU A 154 -6.09 -6.37 4.46
CA LEU A 154 -7.43 -6.71 3.98
C LEU A 154 -7.34 -7.98 3.14
N ASP A 155 -7.77 -9.09 3.71
CA ASP A 155 -7.74 -10.40 3.04
C ASP A 155 -9.07 -10.75 2.41
N VAL A 156 -9.00 -11.14 1.15
CA VAL A 156 -10.12 -11.66 0.35
C VAL A 156 -9.56 -12.72 -0.59
N GLU A 157 -10.36 -13.71 -0.88
CA GLU A 157 -10.05 -14.72 -1.88
C GLU A 157 -9.80 -14.05 -3.25
N PRO A 158 -8.73 -14.41 -4.00
CA PRO A 158 -8.32 -13.71 -5.21
C PRO A 158 -9.41 -13.62 -6.30
N ARG A 159 -10.18 -14.67 -6.50
CA ARG A 159 -11.26 -14.68 -7.50
C ARG A 159 -12.34 -13.66 -7.16
N VAL A 160 -12.69 -13.53 -5.87
CA VAL A 160 -13.69 -12.55 -5.38
C VAL A 160 -13.14 -11.13 -5.52
N ALA A 161 -11.89 -10.91 -5.17
CA ALA A 161 -11.24 -9.60 -5.27
C ALA A 161 -11.14 -9.13 -6.73
N LEU A 162 -10.71 -10.00 -7.64
CA LEU A 162 -10.62 -9.68 -9.08
C LEU A 162 -12.00 -9.40 -9.69
N ALA A 163 -13.03 -10.17 -9.33
CA ALA A 163 -14.40 -9.90 -9.77
C ALA A 163 -14.90 -8.51 -9.30
N ARG A 164 -14.55 -8.10 -8.07
CA ARG A 164 -14.87 -6.74 -7.56
C ARG A 164 -14.10 -5.66 -8.33
N ALA A 165 -12.83 -5.89 -8.64
CA ALA A 165 -12.01 -4.96 -9.43
C ALA A 165 -12.60 -4.77 -10.84
N ALA A 166 -12.90 -5.85 -11.55
CA ALA A 166 -13.50 -5.81 -12.89
C ALA A 166 -14.86 -5.06 -12.91
N ARG A 167 -15.73 -5.31 -11.91
CA ARG A 167 -17.01 -4.56 -11.80
C ARG A 167 -16.80 -3.05 -11.59
N ARG A 168 -15.76 -2.67 -10.83
CA ARG A 168 -15.40 -1.26 -10.62
C ARG A 168 -14.93 -0.60 -11.92
N GLU A 169 -14.10 -1.30 -12.70
CA GLU A 169 -13.59 -0.83 -14.00
C GLU A 169 -14.73 -0.59 -14.99
N ASN A 170 -15.63 -1.55 -15.13
CA ASN A 170 -16.80 -1.45 -15.99
C ASN A 170 -17.67 -0.23 -15.65
N ARG A 171 -17.90 0.02 -14.34
CA ARG A 171 -18.68 1.19 -13.89
C ARG A 171 -17.99 2.52 -14.16
N ARG A 172 -16.67 2.57 -14.13
CA ARG A 172 -15.89 3.82 -14.33
C ARG A 172 -15.46 4.05 -15.78
N HIS A 173 -15.77 3.13 -16.68
CA HIS A 173 -15.27 3.11 -18.07
C HIS A 173 -13.74 3.29 -18.10
N SER A 174 -13.05 2.84 -17.05
CA SER A 174 -11.61 2.92 -16.89
C SER A 174 -11.00 1.54 -17.09
N ARG A 175 -9.84 1.51 -17.73
CA ARG A 175 -9.07 0.25 -17.87
C ARG A 175 -8.35 -0.04 -16.56
N GLY A 176 -8.34 -1.32 -16.16
CA GLY A 176 -7.61 -1.79 -15.00
C GLY A 176 -6.10 -1.57 -15.09
N SER A 177 -5.46 -1.69 -13.94
CA SER A 177 -4.01 -1.63 -13.87
C SER A 177 -3.38 -2.88 -14.52
N ARG A 178 -2.11 -2.76 -14.93
CA ARG A 178 -1.31 -3.90 -15.40
C ARG A 178 -1.30 -5.07 -14.39
N PHE A 179 -1.36 -4.79 -13.11
CA PHE A 179 -1.42 -5.84 -12.08
C PHE A 179 -2.79 -6.51 -12.00
N GLU A 180 -3.88 -5.79 -12.24
CA GLU A 180 -5.23 -6.37 -12.30
C GLU A 180 -5.39 -7.30 -13.52
N ALA A 181 -4.63 -7.05 -14.59
CA ALA A 181 -4.58 -7.92 -15.78
C ALA A 181 -3.81 -9.23 -15.58
N GLU A 182 -3.07 -9.37 -14.46
CA GLU A 182 -2.40 -10.63 -14.11
C GLU A 182 -3.43 -11.72 -13.77
N GLY A 183 -3.13 -12.95 -14.13
CA GLY A 183 -4.02 -14.08 -13.87
C GLY A 183 -4.19 -14.43 -12.39
N VAL A 184 -5.22 -15.19 -12.07
CA VAL A 184 -5.56 -15.62 -10.69
C VAL A 184 -4.35 -16.21 -9.96
N LYS A 185 -3.56 -17.07 -10.62
CA LYS A 185 -2.35 -17.69 -10.03
C LYS A 185 -1.30 -16.67 -9.54
N PHE A 186 -1.21 -15.51 -10.18
CA PHE A 186 -0.34 -14.43 -9.72
C PHE A 186 -0.86 -13.85 -8.40
N HIS A 187 -2.15 -13.54 -8.34
CA HIS A 187 -2.78 -12.97 -7.14
C HIS A 187 -2.84 -13.97 -5.98
N GLU A 188 -2.93 -15.27 -6.25
CA GLU A 188 -2.78 -16.32 -5.23
C GLU A 188 -1.39 -16.29 -4.59
N ARG A 189 -0.32 -16.15 -5.40
CA ARG A 189 1.05 -15.99 -4.88
C ARG A 189 1.21 -14.69 -4.08
N VAL A 190 0.65 -13.59 -4.57
CA VAL A 190 0.70 -12.29 -3.86
C VAL A 190 -0.01 -12.41 -2.51
N ARG A 191 -1.22 -12.99 -2.47
CA ARG A 191 -1.96 -13.24 -1.21
C ARG A 191 -1.15 -14.12 -0.27
N ALA A 192 -0.57 -15.21 -0.76
CA ALA A 192 0.29 -16.09 0.04
C ALA A 192 1.47 -15.33 0.64
N GLY A 193 2.07 -14.39 -0.11
CA GLY A 193 3.10 -13.48 0.37
C GLY A 193 2.63 -12.60 1.52
N TYR A 194 1.49 -11.96 1.39
CA TYR A 194 0.90 -11.15 2.46
C TYR A 194 0.59 -11.98 3.72
N LEU A 195 0.01 -13.16 3.55
CA LEU A 195 -0.28 -14.06 4.67
C LEU A 195 1.00 -14.57 5.37
N ALA A 196 2.09 -14.75 4.60
CA ALA A 196 3.39 -15.10 5.17
C ALA A 196 3.94 -13.96 6.02
N ILE A 197 3.85 -12.70 5.55
CA ILE A 197 4.24 -11.51 6.34
C ILE A 197 3.41 -11.43 7.63
N ALA A 198 2.08 -11.60 7.53
CA ALA A 198 1.20 -11.54 8.70
C ALA A 198 1.55 -12.59 9.76
N ARG A 199 1.92 -13.81 9.34
CA ARG A 199 2.38 -14.86 10.26
C ARG A 199 3.74 -14.57 10.89
N GLN A 200 4.66 -13.93 10.15
CA GLN A 200 5.99 -13.58 10.65
C GLN A 200 5.96 -12.37 11.58
N GLU A 201 5.04 -11.43 11.36
CA GLU A 201 4.97 -10.16 12.09
C GLU A 201 3.57 -9.92 12.73
N PRO A 202 3.04 -10.86 13.54
CA PRO A 202 1.67 -10.77 14.07
C PRO A 202 1.46 -9.57 15.02
N GLN A 203 2.53 -8.98 15.55
CA GLN A 203 2.45 -7.79 16.41
C GLN A 203 2.20 -6.52 15.59
N ARG A 204 2.69 -6.47 14.35
CA ARG A 204 2.57 -5.33 13.44
C ARG A 204 1.42 -5.48 12.45
N VAL A 205 1.23 -6.67 11.89
CA VAL A 205 0.25 -6.95 10.83
C VAL A 205 -1.02 -7.55 11.42
N ARG A 206 -2.14 -6.91 11.15
CA ARG A 206 -3.48 -7.36 11.55
C ARG A 206 -4.27 -7.78 10.33
N LEU A 207 -4.67 -9.03 10.31
CA LEU A 207 -5.53 -9.59 9.27
C LEU A 207 -6.95 -9.06 9.49
N ILE A 208 -7.55 -8.49 8.44
CA ILE A 208 -8.91 -7.96 8.40
C ILE A 208 -9.68 -8.75 7.34
N ARG A 209 -10.77 -9.39 7.73
CA ARG A 209 -11.64 -10.11 6.79
C ARG A 209 -12.40 -9.10 5.93
N ALA A 210 -12.04 -8.99 4.65
CA ALA A 210 -12.63 -8.00 3.74
C ALA A 210 -13.65 -8.60 2.75
N ASP A 211 -14.10 -9.82 2.98
CA ASP A 211 -15.24 -10.48 2.32
C ASP A 211 -16.61 -10.10 2.92
N GLN A 212 -16.61 -9.30 3.97
CA GLN A 212 -17.78 -8.80 4.70
C GLN A 212 -18.33 -7.48 4.10
N PRO A 213 -19.53 -7.03 4.55
CA PRO A 213 -20.07 -5.70 4.24
C PRO A 213 -19.09 -4.58 4.61
N VAL A 214 -19.03 -3.53 3.78
CA VAL A 214 -18.09 -2.40 3.94
C VAL A 214 -18.10 -1.81 5.34
N ALA A 215 -19.29 -1.65 5.95
CA ALA A 215 -19.44 -1.09 7.29
C ALA A 215 -18.87 -2.00 8.40
N GLU A 216 -18.91 -3.31 8.22
CA GLU A 216 -18.34 -4.26 9.18
C GLU A 216 -16.82 -4.26 9.12
N VAL A 217 -16.27 -4.28 7.91
CA VAL A 217 -14.82 -4.10 7.70
C VAL A 217 -14.34 -2.80 8.33
N ALA A 218 -15.08 -1.70 8.14
CA ALA A 218 -14.74 -0.40 8.72
C ALA A 218 -14.77 -0.43 10.26
N ARG A 219 -15.73 -1.13 10.87
CA ARG A 219 -15.79 -1.29 12.34
C ARG A 219 -14.62 -2.08 12.88
N GLU A 220 -14.24 -3.17 12.22
CA GLU A 220 -13.09 -4.00 12.61
C GLU A 220 -11.77 -3.20 12.51
N ILE A 221 -11.57 -2.46 11.42
CA ILE A 221 -10.44 -1.55 11.22
C ILE A 221 -10.41 -0.50 12.32
N ALA A 222 -11.53 0.18 12.59
CA ALA A 222 -11.64 1.20 13.62
C ALA A 222 -11.25 0.67 15.01
N SER A 223 -11.83 -0.46 15.42
CA SER A 223 -11.51 -1.12 16.70
C SER A 223 -10.02 -1.49 16.80
N THR A 224 -9.44 -1.99 15.70
CA THR A 224 -8.02 -2.36 15.66
C THR A 224 -7.11 -1.14 15.82
N VAL A 225 -7.41 -0.05 15.12
CA VAL A 225 -6.66 1.20 15.21
C VAL A 225 -6.82 1.86 16.57
N ASP A 226 -8.01 1.86 17.17
CA ASP A 226 -8.24 2.42 18.51
C ASP A 226 -7.41 1.69 19.57
N ARG A 227 -7.41 0.36 19.55
CA ARG A 227 -6.56 -0.44 20.46
C ARG A 227 -5.07 -0.16 20.27
N PHE A 228 -4.62 0.02 19.03
CA PHE A 228 -3.25 0.36 18.73
C PHE A 228 -2.88 1.76 19.26
N LEU A 229 -3.71 2.76 19.01
CA LEU A 229 -3.47 4.15 19.48
C LEU A 229 -3.58 4.26 20.99
N GLY A 230 -4.49 3.54 21.64
CA GLY A 230 -4.63 3.48 23.10
C GLY A 230 -3.37 2.95 23.79
N ARG A 231 -2.79 1.85 23.27
CA ARG A 231 -1.52 1.29 23.78
C ARG A 231 -0.34 2.26 23.64
N ARG A 232 -0.31 3.07 22.59
CA ARG A 232 0.73 4.09 22.42
C ARG A 232 0.58 5.26 23.37
N ARG A 233 -0.66 5.59 23.79
CA ARG A 233 -0.91 6.63 24.82
C ARG A 233 -0.50 6.14 26.20
N GLY A 234 -0.84 4.91 26.57
CA GLY A 234 -0.47 4.32 27.87
C GLY A 234 1.05 4.25 28.08
N LYS A 235 1.81 3.84 27.07
CA LYS A 235 3.28 3.83 27.13
C LYS A 235 3.91 5.23 27.29
N LYS A 236 3.18 6.31 26.99
CA LYS A 236 3.66 7.69 27.20
C LYS A 236 3.48 8.19 28.61
N THR A 237 2.52 7.64 29.37
CA THR A 237 2.27 8.02 30.75
C THR A 237 3.21 7.31 31.73
N ASP A 238 3.57 6.05 31.47
CA ASP A 238 4.51 5.27 32.31
C ASP A 238 5.98 5.70 32.18
N GLY A 239 6.35 6.45 31.16
CA GLY A 239 7.72 6.97 30.96
C GLY A 239 7.98 8.34 31.63
N ARG A 240 7.09 8.83 32.47
CA ARG A 240 7.27 10.03 33.29
C ARG A 240 7.08 9.67 34.74
N ASN A 241 8.08 9.03 35.30
CA ASN A 241 8.33 9.08 36.74
C ASN A 241 9.82 9.26 36.96
N PRO A 242 10.18 10.05 37.96
CA PRO A 242 11.35 10.91 38.06
C PRO A 242 12.68 10.17 38.10
#